data_84b6e0f186759fec96472987ae7f4b79
#
_entry.id   84b6e0f186759fec96472987ae7f4b79
#
_cell.length_a   1.000
_cell.length_b   1.000
_cell.length_c   1.000
_cell.angle_alpha   90.00
_cell.angle_beta   90.00
_cell.angle_gamma   90.00
#
_symmetry.space_group_name_H-M   'P 1'
#
loop_
_entity.id
_entity.type
_entity.pdbx_description
1 polymer ?
#
loop_
_entity_poly.entity_id
_entity_poly.type
_entity_poly.pdbx_seq_one_letter_code
_entity_poly.pdbx_strand_id
1 'polypeptide(L)'
;MIKFDKNMEVGVKLIDDQHQELISRINVFVGQGVKSYAPEETRKMLDSLGSYIRKHFTDEEKLHLSVKYPEATWHKGQHALYIKEFEELYKEYNENGISAAFTLKMTNSIIGWIVKHIKSADVQFGKFHNKK
;
A
#
# COMPACT_ATOMS: atom_id res chain seq x y z
N MET A 1 -0.20 15.03 2.80
CA MET A 1 -1.07 14.03 2.16
C MET A 1 -0.50 13.61 0.82
N ILE A 2 -0.74 12.36 0.45
CA ILE A 2 -0.27 11.84 -0.83
C ILE A 2 -1.24 12.24 -1.93
N LYS A 3 -0.71 12.68 -3.07
CA LYS A 3 -1.51 12.92 -4.27
C LYS A 3 -1.10 11.91 -5.35
N PHE A 4 -2.08 11.32 -6.01
CA PHE A 4 -1.82 10.49 -7.18
C PHE A 4 -1.43 11.40 -8.33
N ASP A 5 -0.18 11.33 -8.76
CA ASP A 5 0.35 12.19 -9.82
C ASP A 5 0.81 11.37 -11.03
N LYS A 6 1.25 12.08 -12.06
CA LYS A 6 1.66 11.47 -13.33
C LYS A 6 2.79 10.44 -13.17
N ASN A 7 3.68 10.67 -12.20
CA ASN A 7 4.80 9.75 -11.96
C ASN A 7 4.35 8.44 -11.34
N MET A 8 3.13 8.38 -10.85
CA MET A 8 2.56 7.18 -10.23
C MET A 8 1.68 6.39 -11.20
N GLU A 9 1.41 6.92 -12.38
CA GLU A 9 0.61 6.21 -13.39
C GLU A 9 1.37 5.00 -13.91
N VAL A 10 0.76 3.83 -13.77
CA VAL A 10 1.32 2.57 -14.26
C VAL A 10 0.93 2.34 -15.70
N GLY A 11 -0.24 2.83 -16.10
CA GLY A 11 -0.77 2.62 -17.43
C GLY A 11 -1.57 1.34 -17.56
N VAL A 12 -1.93 0.73 -16.43
CA VAL A 12 -2.80 -0.43 -16.36
C VAL A 12 -3.98 -0.03 -15.49
N LYS A 13 -5.17 0.05 -16.10
CA LYS A 13 -6.34 0.63 -15.44
C LYS A 13 -6.65 0.00 -14.10
N LEU A 14 -6.64 -1.32 -14.00
CA LEU A 14 -6.91 -2.00 -12.73
C LEU A 14 -5.96 -1.54 -11.64
N ILE A 15 -4.67 -1.48 -11.95
CA ILE A 15 -3.64 -1.11 -10.97
C ILE A 15 -3.77 0.36 -10.60
N ASP A 16 -3.94 1.24 -11.58
CA ASP A 16 -4.07 2.67 -11.32
C ASP A 16 -5.31 2.98 -10.47
N ASP A 17 -6.43 2.32 -10.75
CA ASP A 17 -7.65 2.50 -9.96
C ASP A 17 -7.45 2.04 -8.52
N GLN A 18 -6.78 0.91 -8.33
CA GLN A 18 -6.50 0.39 -6.99
C GLN A 18 -5.50 1.27 -6.24
N HIS A 19 -4.51 1.81 -6.92
CA HIS A 19 -3.57 2.75 -6.29
C HIS A 19 -4.28 4.01 -5.82
N GLN A 20 -5.20 4.55 -6.62
CA GLN A 20 -5.96 5.72 -6.22
C GLN A 20 -6.83 5.44 -5.00
N GLU A 21 -7.48 4.28 -4.94
CA GLU A 21 -8.27 3.89 -3.78
C GLU A 21 -7.39 3.69 -2.54
N LEU A 22 -6.25 3.06 -2.72
CA LEU A 22 -5.29 2.85 -1.63
C LEU A 22 -4.81 4.18 -1.07
N ILE A 23 -4.42 5.11 -1.93
CA ILE A 23 -3.97 6.43 -1.53
C ILE A 23 -5.07 7.19 -0.80
N SER A 24 -6.32 7.07 -1.27
CA SER A 24 -7.46 7.69 -0.60
C SER A 24 -7.63 7.17 0.83
N ARG A 25 -7.52 5.86 1.02
CA ARG A 25 -7.63 5.25 2.35
C ARG A 25 -6.47 5.67 3.26
N ILE A 26 -5.26 5.74 2.73
CA ILE A 26 -4.09 6.21 3.48
C ILE A 26 -4.31 7.66 3.92
N ASN A 27 -4.78 8.51 3.01
CA ASN A 27 -5.00 9.92 3.31
C ASN A 27 -6.06 10.12 4.40
N VAL A 28 -7.12 9.31 4.39
CA VAL A 28 -8.13 9.36 5.45
C VAL A 28 -7.50 9.02 6.79
N PHE A 29 -6.68 7.96 6.83
CA PHE A 29 -6.02 7.52 8.05
C PHE A 29 -5.04 8.57 8.59
N VAL A 30 -4.22 9.15 7.71
CA VAL A 30 -3.15 10.09 8.09
C VAL A 30 -3.66 11.53 8.25
N GLY A 31 -4.57 11.93 7.36
CA GLY A 31 -4.92 13.34 7.19
C GLY A 31 -5.71 13.96 8.33
N GLN A 32 -6.44 13.17 9.12
CA GLN A 32 -7.23 13.70 10.23
C GLN A 32 -6.54 13.53 11.57
N GLY A 33 -5.34 12.99 11.58
CA GLY A 33 -4.60 12.73 12.80
C GLY A 33 -5.19 11.58 13.59
N VAL A 34 -4.38 10.59 13.87
CA VAL A 34 -4.80 9.38 14.58
C VAL A 34 -5.37 9.69 15.96
N LYS A 35 -5.01 10.84 16.54
CA LYS A 35 -5.48 11.27 17.86
C LYS A 35 -6.97 11.60 17.92
N SER A 36 -7.59 11.84 16.76
CA SER A 36 -9.00 12.24 16.67
C SER A 36 -9.96 11.07 16.68
N TYR A 37 -9.45 9.84 16.58
CA TYR A 37 -10.29 8.65 16.45
C TYR A 37 -10.36 7.87 17.75
N ALA A 38 -11.53 7.31 18.04
CA ALA A 38 -11.66 6.32 19.09
C ALA A 38 -10.82 5.08 18.72
N PRO A 39 -10.30 4.33 19.71
CA PRO A 39 -9.50 3.14 19.44
C PRO A 39 -10.17 2.16 18.48
N GLU A 40 -11.48 1.99 18.59
CA GLU A 40 -12.23 1.09 17.73
C GLU A 40 -12.25 1.57 16.27
N GLU A 41 -12.41 2.89 16.07
CA GLU A 41 -12.38 3.46 14.72
C GLU A 41 -11.01 3.30 14.08
N THR A 42 -9.95 3.49 14.86
CA THR A 42 -8.58 3.31 14.38
C THR A 42 -8.34 1.87 13.95
N ARG A 43 -8.82 0.92 14.75
CA ARG A 43 -8.68 -0.50 14.41
C ARG A 43 -9.41 -0.82 13.11
N LYS A 44 -10.61 -0.31 12.92
CA LYS A 44 -11.36 -0.52 11.68
C LYS A 44 -10.63 0.06 10.48
N MET A 45 -10.03 1.22 10.63
CA MET A 45 -9.26 1.84 9.55
C MET A 45 -8.02 1.03 9.20
N LEU A 46 -7.30 0.53 10.20
CA LEU A 46 -6.14 -0.33 9.99
C LEU A 46 -6.54 -1.64 9.31
N ASP A 47 -7.64 -2.25 9.75
CA ASP A 47 -8.16 -3.48 9.14
C ASP A 47 -8.54 -3.24 7.68
N SER A 48 -9.23 -2.15 7.41
CA SER A 48 -9.64 -1.78 6.06
C SER A 48 -8.43 -1.57 5.15
N LEU A 49 -7.43 -0.84 5.65
CA LEU A 49 -6.22 -0.57 4.89
C LEU A 49 -5.44 -1.86 4.61
N GLY A 50 -5.24 -2.69 5.63
CA GLY A 50 -4.53 -3.96 5.47
C GLY A 50 -5.23 -4.92 4.53
N SER A 51 -6.56 -5.02 4.61
CA SER A 51 -7.33 -5.86 3.70
C SER A 51 -7.20 -5.40 2.26
N TYR A 52 -7.25 -4.09 2.04
CA TYR A 52 -7.15 -3.55 0.69
C TYR A 52 -5.76 -3.70 0.11
N ILE A 53 -4.72 -3.51 0.91
CA ILE A 53 -3.34 -3.74 0.49
C ILE A 53 -3.16 -5.18 0.02
N ARG A 54 -3.65 -6.15 0.79
CA ARG A 54 -3.54 -7.57 0.44
C ARG A 54 -4.30 -7.89 -0.84
N LYS A 55 -5.51 -7.34 -0.97
CA LYS A 55 -6.31 -7.53 -2.18
C LYS A 55 -5.59 -6.98 -3.40
N HIS A 56 -5.07 -5.77 -3.30
CA HIS A 56 -4.34 -5.13 -4.39
C HIS A 56 -3.12 -5.96 -4.81
N PHE A 57 -2.30 -6.38 -3.83
CA PHE A 57 -1.12 -7.19 -4.12
C PHE A 57 -1.48 -8.50 -4.80
N THR A 58 -2.53 -9.17 -4.31
CA THR A 58 -2.99 -10.42 -4.88
C THR A 58 -3.46 -10.23 -6.33
N ASP A 59 -4.24 -9.19 -6.58
CA ASP A 59 -4.75 -8.91 -7.94
C ASP A 59 -3.61 -8.57 -8.89
N GLU A 60 -2.63 -7.79 -8.44
CA GLU A 60 -1.47 -7.46 -9.25
C GLU A 60 -0.61 -8.69 -9.55
N GLU A 61 -0.39 -9.55 -8.53
CA GLU A 61 0.39 -10.77 -8.71
C GLU A 61 -0.28 -11.73 -9.70
N LYS A 62 -1.62 -11.81 -9.67
CA LYS A 62 -2.35 -12.60 -10.66
C LYS A 62 -2.14 -12.05 -12.07
N LEU A 63 -2.15 -10.73 -12.19
CA LEU A 63 -1.92 -10.09 -13.48
C LEU A 63 -0.50 -10.36 -13.97
N HIS A 64 0.51 -10.28 -13.08
CA HIS A 64 1.89 -10.62 -13.44
C HIS A 64 1.99 -12.02 -14.04
N LEU A 65 1.33 -12.99 -13.41
CA LEU A 65 1.35 -14.37 -13.91
C LEU A 65 0.64 -14.50 -15.24
N SER A 66 -0.49 -13.81 -15.40
CA SER A 66 -1.27 -13.89 -16.63
C SER A 66 -0.52 -13.39 -17.87
N VAL A 67 0.39 -12.43 -17.69
CA VAL A 67 1.18 -11.85 -18.78
C VAL A 67 2.63 -12.36 -18.79
N LYS A 68 2.95 -13.31 -17.93
CA LYS A 68 4.29 -13.93 -17.82
C LYS A 68 5.37 -12.88 -17.57
N TYR A 69 5.12 -11.99 -16.61
CA TYR A 69 6.08 -10.94 -16.25
C TYR A 69 7.38 -11.56 -15.72
N PRO A 70 8.55 -11.26 -16.33
CA PRO A 70 9.81 -11.88 -15.90
C PRO A 70 10.21 -11.57 -14.46
N GLU A 71 9.80 -10.42 -13.92
CA GLU A 71 10.16 -9.99 -12.57
C GLU A 71 9.06 -10.29 -11.54
N ALA A 72 8.11 -11.19 -11.88
CA ALA A 72 6.98 -11.50 -11.01
C ALA A 72 7.42 -11.99 -9.64
N THR A 73 8.41 -12.87 -9.58
CA THR A 73 8.89 -13.42 -8.30
C THR A 73 9.52 -12.33 -7.43
N TRP A 74 10.35 -11.48 -8.03
CA TRP A 74 10.97 -10.37 -7.32
C TRP A 74 9.89 -9.40 -6.79
N HIS A 75 8.92 -9.06 -7.62
CA HIS A 75 7.85 -8.13 -7.26
C HIS A 75 7.00 -8.70 -6.11
N LYS A 76 6.67 -9.98 -6.19
CA LYS A 76 5.94 -10.67 -5.12
C LYS A 76 6.73 -10.63 -3.81
N GLY A 77 8.05 -10.78 -3.88
CA GLY A 77 8.91 -10.67 -2.70
C GLY A 77 8.85 -9.30 -2.06
N GLN A 78 8.77 -8.24 -2.86
CA GLN A 78 8.60 -6.87 -2.35
C GLN A 78 7.27 -6.73 -1.60
N HIS A 79 6.19 -7.28 -2.18
CA HIS A 79 4.88 -7.28 -1.53
C HIS A 79 4.91 -8.01 -0.18
N ALA A 80 5.57 -9.16 -0.14
CA ALA A 80 5.65 -9.97 1.09
C ALA A 80 6.39 -9.22 2.20
N LEU A 81 7.46 -8.51 1.87
CA LEU A 81 8.19 -7.71 2.84
C LEU A 81 7.32 -6.60 3.43
N TYR A 82 6.55 -5.94 2.58
CA TYR A 82 5.68 -4.86 3.05
C TYR A 82 4.57 -5.38 3.95
N ILE A 83 3.96 -6.51 3.58
CA ILE A 83 2.91 -7.13 4.40
C ILE A 83 3.47 -7.50 5.77
N LYS A 84 4.68 -8.06 5.82
CA LYS A 84 5.32 -8.41 7.08
C LYS A 84 5.51 -7.17 7.96
N GLU A 85 6.00 -6.09 7.37
CA GLU A 85 6.20 -4.83 8.10
C GLU A 85 4.87 -4.27 8.61
N PHE A 86 3.83 -4.32 7.79
CA PHE A 86 2.49 -3.89 8.19
C PHE A 86 1.96 -4.72 9.36
N GLU A 87 2.15 -6.03 9.31
CA GLU A 87 1.70 -6.92 10.38
C GLU A 87 2.43 -6.65 11.70
N GLU A 88 3.72 -6.34 11.63
CA GLU A 88 4.49 -5.98 12.82
C GLU A 88 3.98 -4.68 13.44
N LEU A 89 3.65 -3.69 12.61
CA LEU A 89 3.08 -2.42 13.09
C LEU A 89 1.69 -2.64 13.67
N TYR A 90 0.88 -3.49 13.06
CA TYR A 90 -0.44 -3.83 13.57
C TYR A 90 -0.34 -4.51 14.94
N LYS A 91 0.63 -5.40 15.10
CA LYS A 91 0.89 -6.05 16.38
C LYS A 91 1.29 -5.04 17.45
N GLU A 92 2.17 -4.10 17.12
CA GLU A 92 2.57 -3.05 18.04
C GLU A 92 1.36 -2.23 18.48
N TYR A 93 0.46 -1.91 17.54
CA TYR A 93 -0.77 -1.20 17.87
C TYR A 93 -1.64 -1.98 18.86
N ASN A 94 -1.80 -3.30 18.62
CA ASN A 94 -2.60 -4.14 19.52
C ASN A 94 -2.01 -4.24 20.91
N GLU A 95 -0.69 -4.23 21.04
CA GLU A 95 -0.02 -4.35 22.33
C GLU A 95 0.05 -3.04 23.10
N ASN A 96 0.30 -1.95 22.41
CA ASN A 96 0.65 -0.66 23.04
C ASN A 96 -0.34 0.46 22.77
N GLY A 97 -1.30 0.25 21.87
CA GLY A 97 -2.25 1.29 21.49
C GLY A 97 -1.62 2.37 20.63
N ILE A 98 -2.32 3.50 20.54
CA ILE A 98 -1.87 4.63 19.73
C ILE A 98 -0.92 5.52 20.54
N SER A 99 0.17 5.93 19.87
CA SER A 99 1.11 6.90 20.41
C SER A 99 1.62 7.76 19.26
N ALA A 100 2.26 8.88 19.61
CA ALA A 100 2.90 9.72 18.58
C ALA A 100 3.98 8.94 17.83
N ALA A 101 4.74 8.11 18.55
CA ALA A 101 5.77 7.27 17.94
C ALA A 101 5.18 6.26 16.96
N PHE A 102 4.08 5.59 17.34
CA PHE A 102 3.39 4.66 16.46
C PHE A 102 2.87 5.36 15.20
N THR A 103 2.23 6.52 15.38
CA THR A 103 1.69 7.29 14.26
C THR A 103 2.80 7.67 13.28
N LEU A 104 3.95 8.10 13.80
CA LEU A 104 5.08 8.47 12.96
C LEU A 104 5.63 7.27 12.18
N LYS A 105 5.80 6.12 12.85
CA LYS A 105 6.26 4.89 12.20
C LYS A 105 5.30 4.45 11.11
N MET A 106 4.01 4.46 11.40
CA MET A 106 2.98 4.03 10.47
C MET A 106 2.97 4.93 9.24
N THR A 107 3.01 6.25 9.45
CA THR A 107 3.04 7.22 8.38
C THR A 107 4.26 7.03 7.49
N ASN A 108 5.45 6.94 8.10
CA ASN A 108 6.69 6.77 7.34
C ASN A 108 6.73 5.45 6.58
N SER A 109 6.28 4.36 7.23
CA SER A 109 6.27 3.04 6.62
C SER A 109 5.28 2.97 5.46
N ILE A 110 4.04 3.40 5.70
CA ILE A 110 3.00 3.34 4.67
C ILE A 110 3.33 4.29 3.52
N ILE A 111 3.53 5.56 3.82
CA ILE A 111 3.75 6.57 2.77
C ILE A 111 5.06 6.32 2.04
N GLY A 112 6.14 6.16 2.80
CA GLY A 112 7.46 5.99 2.20
C GLY A 112 7.54 4.79 1.30
N TRP A 113 7.06 3.63 1.79
CA TRP A 113 7.15 2.41 1.02
C TRP A 113 6.20 2.40 -0.18
N ILE A 114 4.93 2.76 0.04
CA ILE A 114 3.91 2.71 -1.02
C ILE A 114 4.28 3.64 -2.18
N VAL A 115 4.63 4.88 -1.88
CA VAL A 115 4.98 5.84 -2.94
C VAL A 115 6.20 5.37 -3.73
N LYS A 116 7.23 4.92 -3.01
CA LYS A 116 8.46 4.43 -3.66
C LYS A 116 8.18 3.20 -4.52
N HIS A 117 7.37 2.26 -3.99
CA HIS A 117 7.04 1.03 -4.69
C HIS A 117 6.25 1.31 -5.96
N ILE A 118 5.23 2.17 -5.89
CA ILE A 118 4.43 2.55 -7.05
C ILE A 118 5.31 3.19 -8.13
N LYS A 119 6.13 4.15 -7.74
CA LYS A 119 6.97 4.90 -8.68
C LYS A 119 8.09 4.08 -9.30
N SER A 120 8.47 2.97 -8.69
CA SER A 120 9.55 2.10 -9.19
C SER A 120 9.01 0.77 -9.71
N ALA A 121 8.65 -0.14 -8.82
CA ALA A 121 8.30 -1.50 -9.19
C ALA A 121 7.03 -1.57 -10.05
N ASP A 122 5.99 -0.83 -9.67
CA ASP A 122 4.72 -0.89 -10.38
C ASP A 122 4.80 -0.19 -11.74
N VAL A 123 5.47 0.96 -11.81
CA VAL A 123 5.69 1.65 -13.09
C VAL A 123 6.52 0.77 -14.02
N GLN A 124 7.52 0.07 -13.50
CA GLN A 124 8.32 -0.87 -14.28
C GLN A 124 7.45 -1.99 -14.87
N PHE A 125 6.55 -2.54 -14.08
CA PHE A 125 5.60 -3.54 -14.57
C PHE A 125 4.72 -2.96 -15.67
N GLY A 126 4.22 -1.73 -15.49
CA GLY A 126 3.39 -1.08 -16.50
C GLY A 126 4.10 -0.94 -17.84
N LYS A 127 5.37 -0.60 -17.82
CA LYS A 127 6.17 -0.50 -19.04
C LYS A 127 6.26 -1.85 -19.76
N PHE A 128 6.44 -2.92 -19.01
CA PHE A 128 6.44 -4.26 -19.59
C PHE A 128 5.07 -4.60 -20.19
N HIS A 129 4.02 -4.40 -19.42
CA HIS A 129 2.65 -4.72 -19.83
C HIS A 129 2.24 -3.98 -21.11
N ASN A 130 2.62 -2.71 -21.22
CA ASN A 130 2.20 -1.85 -22.33
C ASN A 130 3.06 -1.98 -23.58
N LYS A 131 4.12 -2.75 -23.54
CA LYS A 131 4.96 -3.01 -24.71
C LYS A 131 4.45 -4.11 -25.64
N LYS A 132 3.36 -4.74 -25.27
CA LYS A 132 2.78 -5.83 -26.07
C LYS A 132 2.04 -5.34 -27.30
#